data_f8312042e16192ec54acd4fd6a1e7ed3
#
_entry.id   f8312042e16192ec54acd4fd6a1e7ed3
#
_cell.length_a   1.000
_cell.length_b   1.000
_cell.length_c   1.000
_cell.angle_alpha   90.00
_cell.angle_beta   90.00
_cell.angle_gamma   90.00
#
_symmetry.space_group_name_H-M   'P 1'
#
loop_
_entity.id
_entity.type
_entity.pdbx_description
1 polymer ?
#
loop_
_entity_poly.entity_id
_entity_poly.type
_entity_poly.pdbx_seq_one_letter_code
_entity_poly.pdbx_strand_id
1 'polypeptide(L)'
;VAAVRRIVVGVHGSLGSLQALRHAAGEARERAVPLVPVIVWVPPGGDLAERGNPSPWLRKIWTDAARQRLHAAFEAGLGGFPADVRIDPCIIARGETGPVLVDIASEPGDLLVIGTGRRSPISRALRKSVGRYCLAHAKCPVIAVPPSALMDELGSGRGRPWPLRRRALMPEIPDVPGN
;
A
#
# COMPACT_ATOMS: atom_id res chain seq x y z
N VAL A 1 15.99 14.55 -17.86
CA VAL A 1 15.26 13.68 -16.92
C VAL A 1 16.06 12.38 -16.84
N ALA A 2 16.51 11.98 -15.65
CA ALA A 2 17.24 10.73 -15.48
C ALA A 2 16.37 9.55 -15.93
N ALA A 3 16.98 8.55 -16.57
CA ALA A 3 16.26 7.34 -16.98
C ALA A 3 15.70 6.63 -15.73
N VAL A 4 14.45 6.18 -15.80
CA VAL A 4 13.84 5.39 -14.72
C VAL A 4 14.57 4.05 -14.63
N ARG A 5 14.98 3.67 -13.42
CA ARG A 5 15.75 2.45 -13.13
C ARG A 5 14.95 1.41 -12.36
N ARG A 6 14.02 1.86 -11.52
CA ARG A 6 13.08 1.00 -10.80
C ARG A 6 11.78 1.76 -10.49
N ILE A 7 10.73 1.03 -10.29
CA ILE A 7 9.41 1.58 -9.95
C ILE A 7 9.01 1.11 -8.56
N VAL A 8 8.83 2.06 -7.65
CA VAL A 8 8.35 1.82 -6.29
C VAL A 8 6.84 2.04 -6.26
N VAL A 9 6.08 1.07 -5.78
CA VAL A 9 4.62 1.20 -5.69
C VAL A 9 4.11 0.97 -4.28
N GLY A 10 3.34 1.94 -3.76
CA GLY A 10 2.67 1.82 -2.47
C GLY A 10 1.41 0.96 -2.59
N VAL A 11 1.37 -0.16 -1.88
CA VAL A 11 0.27 -1.13 -1.88
C VAL A 11 -0.45 -1.10 -0.54
N HIS A 12 -1.78 -1.03 -0.54
CA HIS A 12 -2.59 -1.00 0.69
C HIS A 12 -3.83 -1.92 0.62
N GLY A 13 -4.17 -2.44 -0.57
CA GLY A 13 -5.39 -3.24 -0.80
C GLY A 13 -6.66 -2.43 -1.03
N SER A 14 -6.60 -1.09 -1.06
CA SER A 14 -7.73 -0.27 -1.51
C SER A 14 -7.84 -0.26 -3.03
N LEU A 15 -9.02 0.03 -3.58
CA LEU A 15 -9.25 0.09 -5.03
C LEU A 15 -8.27 1.03 -5.74
N GLY A 16 -7.98 2.20 -5.15
CA GLY A 16 -7.00 3.14 -5.69
C GLY A 16 -5.57 2.57 -5.69
N SER A 17 -5.18 1.81 -4.65
CA SER A 17 -3.86 1.19 -4.62
C SER A 17 -3.76 -0.02 -5.56
N LEU A 18 -4.85 -0.75 -5.80
CA LEU A 18 -4.88 -1.82 -6.81
C LEU A 18 -4.72 -1.25 -8.22
N GLN A 19 -5.34 -0.11 -8.49
CA GLN A 19 -5.16 0.58 -9.76
C GLN A 19 -3.73 1.10 -9.94
N ALA A 20 -3.13 1.63 -8.85
CA ALA A 20 -1.72 2.02 -8.85
C ALA A 20 -0.79 0.83 -9.10
N LEU A 21 -1.08 -0.33 -8.52
CA LEU A 21 -0.32 -1.56 -8.74
C LEU A 21 -0.39 -2.00 -10.20
N ARG A 22 -1.58 -1.97 -10.83
CA ARG A 22 -1.75 -2.27 -12.27
C ARG A 22 -0.95 -1.31 -13.15
N HIS A 23 -1.05 -0.02 -12.86
CA HIS A 23 -0.32 1.00 -13.60
C HIS A 23 1.21 0.83 -13.45
N ALA A 24 1.68 0.62 -12.24
CA ALA A 24 3.10 0.41 -11.95
C ALA A 24 3.66 -0.86 -12.63
N ALA A 25 2.88 -1.94 -12.68
CA ALA A 25 3.26 -3.15 -13.41
C ALA A 25 3.34 -2.92 -14.93
N GLY A 26 2.42 -2.12 -15.49
CA GLY A 26 2.47 -1.68 -16.89
C GLY A 26 3.73 -0.88 -17.20
N GLU A 27 4.01 0.14 -16.40
CA GLU A 27 5.22 0.98 -16.52
C GLU A 27 6.52 0.15 -16.39
N ALA A 28 6.55 -0.80 -15.44
CA ALA A 28 7.71 -1.68 -15.24
C ALA A 28 7.97 -2.57 -16.47
N ARG A 29 6.89 -3.08 -17.06
CA ARG A 29 6.94 -3.89 -18.28
C ARG A 29 7.44 -3.07 -19.48
N GLU A 30 6.85 -1.92 -19.73
CA GLU A 30 7.18 -1.06 -20.85
C GLU A 30 8.62 -0.55 -20.80
N ARG A 31 9.11 -0.27 -19.59
CA ARG A 31 10.47 0.25 -19.38
C ARG A 31 11.51 -0.85 -19.16
N ALA A 32 11.09 -2.12 -19.04
CA ALA A 32 11.94 -3.25 -18.68
C ALA A 32 12.76 -3.00 -17.38
N VAL A 33 12.13 -2.40 -16.37
CA VAL A 33 12.74 -2.10 -15.06
C VAL A 33 12.05 -2.87 -13.95
N PRO A 34 12.73 -3.12 -12.81
CA PRO A 34 12.12 -3.82 -11.69
C PRO A 34 11.00 -3.02 -11.02
N LEU A 35 9.98 -3.75 -10.56
CA LEU A 35 8.91 -3.26 -9.71
C LEU A 35 9.23 -3.60 -8.25
N VAL A 36 9.17 -2.60 -7.37
CA VAL A 36 9.39 -2.73 -5.92
C VAL A 36 8.08 -2.46 -5.20
N PRO A 37 7.31 -3.49 -4.83
CA PRO A 37 6.08 -3.31 -4.06
C PRO A 37 6.39 -2.99 -2.60
N VAL A 38 5.73 -1.98 -2.06
CA VAL A 38 5.89 -1.54 -0.67
C VAL A 38 4.54 -1.56 0.02
N ILE A 39 4.45 -2.28 1.13
CA ILE A 39 3.34 -2.18 2.08
C ILE A 39 3.83 -1.63 3.40
N VAL A 40 3.12 -0.62 3.90
CA VAL A 40 3.45 0.00 5.19
C VAL A 40 2.36 -0.32 6.20
N TRP A 41 2.75 -0.70 7.40
CA TRP A 41 1.84 -0.96 8.49
C TRP A 41 2.19 -0.11 9.73
N VAL A 42 1.17 0.18 10.53
CA VAL A 42 1.28 0.89 11.80
C VAL A 42 0.70 0.01 12.89
N PRO A 43 1.37 -0.11 14.05
CA PRO A 43 0.82 -0.86 15.18
C PRO A 43 -0.55 -0.30 15.60
N PRO A 44 -1.52 -1.14 15.96
CA PRO A 44 -2.73 -0.67 16.61
C PRO A 44 -2.40 0.11 17.90
N GLY A 45 -2.96 1.32 18.03
CA GLY A 45 -2.60 2.25 19.12
C GLY A 45 -1.39 3.13 18.85
N GLY A 46 -0.73 2.96 17.68
CA GLY A 46 0.40 3.77 17.23
C GLY A 46 1.73 3.40 17.88
N ASP A 47 2.78 4.09 17.46
CA ASP A 47 4.15 3.82 17.92
C ASP A 47 4.37 4.04 19.42
N LEU A 48 3.62 4.96 20.04
CA LEU A 48 3.75 5.24 21.47
C LEU A 48 3.26 4.08 22.33
N ALA A 49 2.15 3.44 21.93
CA ALA A 49 1.62 2.29 22.66
C ALA A 49 2.59 1.10 22.61
N GLU A 50 3.23 0.87 21.46
CA GLU A 50 4.20 -0.21 21.31
C GLU A 50 5.52 0.08 22.03
N ARG A 51 5.97 1.35 22.11
CA ARG A 51 7.16 1.71 22.88
C ARG A 51 6.97 1.45 24.38
N GLY A 52 5.74 1.64 24.88
CA GLY A 52 5.41 1.36 26.28
C GLY A 52 5.35 -0.13 26.62
N ASN A 53 5.02 -0.97 25.65
CA ASN A 53 4.97 -2.44 25.84
C ASN A 53 5.35 -3.17 24.53
N PRO A 54 6.66 -3.26 24.23
CA PRO A 54 7.14 -3.89 23.01
C PRO A 54 6.89 -5.39 23.02
N SER A 55 6.14 -5.90 22.04
CA SER A 55 5.87 -7.32 21.88
C SER A 55 6.41 -7.84 20.54
N PRO A 56 7.51 -8.61 20.51
CA PRO A 56 8.05 -9.21 19.29
C PRO A 56 7.05 -10.12 18.59
N TRP A 57 6.21 -10.82 19.35
CA TRP A 57 5.18 -11.71 18.84
C TRP A 57 4.09 -10.92 18.10
N LEU A 58 3.58 -9.82 18.67
CA LEU A 58 2.61 -8.95 18.01
C LEU A 58 3.19 -8.31 16.73
N ARG A 59 4.44 -7.88 16.76
CA ARG A 59 5.12 -7.37 15.56
C ARG A 59 5.14 -8.40 14.45
N LYS A 60 5.45 -9.65 14.78
CA LYS A 60 5.45 -10.75 13.80
C LYS A 60 4.06 -10.92 13.19
N ILE A 61 3.01 -10.96 14.01
CA ILE A 61 1.61 -11.07 13.53
C ILE A 61 1.26 -9.92 12.57
N TRP A 62 1.57 -8.69 12.92
CA TRP A 62 1.24 -7.53 12.08
C TRP A 62 2.05 -7.51 10.79
N THR A 63 3.30 -7.91 10.84
CA THR A 63 4.15 -8.04 9.65
C THR A 63 3.62 -9.14 8.72
N ASP A 64 3.23 -10.29 9.27
CA ASP A 64 2.67 -11.39 8.49
C ASP A 64 1.29 -11.02 7.91
N ALA A 65 0.46 -10.30 8.67
CA ALA A 65 -0.81 -9.75 8.16
C ALA A 65 -0.58 -8.71 7.04
N ALA A 66 0.46 -7.90 7.12
CA ALA A 66 0.83 -6.98 6.05
C ALA A 66 1.29 -7.74 4.80
N ARG A 67 2.10 -8.80 4.97
CA ARG A 67 2.52 -9.68 3.87
C ARG A 67 1.32 -10.33 3.17
N GLN A 68 0.38 -10.88 3.94
CA GLN A 68 -0.84 -11.48 3.39
C GLN A 68 -1.68 -10.45 2.60
N ARG A 69 -1.81 -9.22 3.11
CA ARG A 69 -2.50 -8.14 2.39
C ARG A 69 -1.80 -7.78 1.08
N LEU A 70 -0.48 -7.80 1.06
CA LEU A 70 0.29 -7.56 -0.17
C LEU A 70 0.01 -8.66 -1.20
N HIS A 71 0.08 -9.94 -0.81
CA HIS A 71 -0.29 -11.05 -1.69
C HIS A 71 -1.72 -10.94 -2.21
N ALA A 72 -2.69 -10.68 -1.32
CA ALA A 72 -4.08 -10.48 -1.73
C ALA A 72 -4.26 -9.30 -2.69
N ALA A 73 -3.43 -8.26 -2.58
CA ALA A 73 -3.46 -7.13 -3.51
C ALA A 73 -2.92 -7.53 -4.90
N PHE A 74 -1.90 -8.37 -4.99
CA PHE A 74 -1.43 -8.91 -6.27
C PHE A 74 -2.49 -9.80 -6.90
N GLU A 75 -3.12 -10.69 -6.15
CA GLU A 75 -4.22 -11.52 -6.63
C GLU A 75 -5.39 -10.67 -7.16
N ALA A 76 -5.86 -9.71 -6.38
CA ALA A 76 -6.98 -8.85 -6.76
C ALA A 76 -6.63 -7.84 -7.87
N GLY A 77 -5.37 -7.40 -7.93
CA GLY A 77 -4.90 -6.39 -8.86
C GLY A 77 -4.45 -6.96 -10.21
N LEU A 78 -3.73 -8.07 -10.19
CA LEU A 78 -3.01 -8.61 -11.35
C LEU A 78 -3.32 -10.10 -11.61
N GLY A 79 -4.12 -10.76 -10.78
CA GLY A 79 -4.36 -12.20 -10.87
C GLY A 79 -3.18 -13.03 -10.37
N GLY A 80 -2.34 -12.46 -9.49
CA GLY A 80 -1.12 -13.04 -8.97
C GLY A 80 0.13 -12.21 -9.28
N PHE A 81 1.30 -12.78 -9.02
CA PHE A 81 2.57 -12.15 -9.39
C PHE A 81 2.84 -12.36 -10.88
N PRO A 82 2.92 -11.30 -11.70
CA PRO A 82 3.13 -11.42 -13.13
C PRO A 82 4.54 -11.97 -13.43
N ALA A 83 4.62 -12.98 -14.31
CA ALA A 83 5.89 -13.61 -14.70
C ALA A 83 6.70 -12.74 -15.68
N ASP A 84 6.04 -11.80 -16.35
CA ASP A 84 6.61 -10.92 -17.37
C ASP A 84 7.13 -9.58 -16.83
N VAL A 85 7.06 -9.38 -15.52
CA VAL A 85 7.60 -8.23 -14.82
C VAL A 85 8.60 -8.69 -13.76
N ARG A 86 9.80 -8.18 -13.80
CA ARG A 86 10.76 -8.40 -12.71
C ARG A 86 10.26 -7.73 -11.44
N ILE A 87 9.92 -8.52 -10.43
CA ILE A 87 9.51 -8.03 -9.13
C ILE A 87 10.67 -8.21 -8.15
N ASP A 88 11.20 -7.12 -7.64
CA ASP A 88 12.21 -7.13 -6.60
C ASP A 88 11.54 -7.49 -5.25
N PRO A 89 12.31 -7.90 -4.23
CA PRO A 89 11.76 -8.29 -2.94
C PRO A 89 10.78 -7.26 -2.37
N CYS A 90 9.58 -7.71 -2.02
CA CYS A 90 8.55 -6.86 -1.46
C CYS A 90 8.98 -6.26 -0.12
N ILE A 91 8.87 -4.96 0.02
CA ILE A 91 9.23 -4.26 1.25
C ILE A 91 8.01 -4.17 2.17
N ILE A 92 8.12 -4.75 3.35
CA ILE A 92 7.12 -4.66 4.42
C ILE A 92 7.68 -3.75 5.49
N ALA A 93 7.29 -2.48 5.45
CA ALA A 93 7.81 -1.45 6.32
C ALA A 93 6.83 -1.07 7.43
N ARG A 94 7.37 -0.64 8.58
CA ARG A 94 6.62 -0.06 9.68
C ARG A 94 6.78 1.45 9.70
N GLY A 95 5.70 2.18 9.93
CA GLY A 95 5.74 3.64 10.10
C GLY A 95 4.60 4.37 9.40
N GLU A 96 4.68 5.69 9.33
CA GLU A 96 3.75 6.50 8.55
C GLU A 96 3.98 6.27 7.04
N THR A 97 2.92 5.97 6.31
CA THR A 97 3.01 5.54 4.91
C THR A 97 3.70 6.56 4.00
N GLY A 98 3.37 7.85 4.14
CA GLY A 98 3.96 8.90 3.28
C GLY A 98 5.47 9.03 3.43
N PRO A 99 5.98 9.28 4.65
CA PRO A 99 7.42 9.34 4.93
C PRO A 99 8.17 8.08 4.49
N VAL A 100 7.65 6.90 4.83
CA VAL A 100 8.29 5.62 4.48
C VAL A 100 8.40 5.43 2.97
N LEU A 101 7.35 5.77 2.20
CA LEU A 101 7.39 5.65 0.74
C LEU A 101 8.40 6.61 0.11
N VAL A 102 8.49 7.84 0.61
CA VAL A 102 9.45 8.84 0.13
C VAL A 102 10.90 8.42 0.44
N ASP A 103 11.11 7.81 1.60
CA ASP A 103 12.42 7.33 2.04
C ASP A 103 12.91 6.16 1.18
N ILE A 104 12.00 5.21 0.89
CA ILE A 104 12.29 4.06 0.02
C ILE A 104 12.52 4.50 -1.42
N ALA A 105 11.72 5.45 -1.94
CA ALA A 105 11.82 5.97 -3.29
C ALA A 105 12.76 7.20 -3.35
N SER A 106 13.99 7.05 -2.89
CA SER A 106 14.96 8.13 -2.77
C SER A 106 16.19 8.00 -3.67
N GLU A 107 16.32 6.88 -4.36
CA GLU A 107 17.46 6.61 -5.24
C GLU A 107 17.35 7.32 -6.60
N PRO A 108 18.48 7.70 -7.20
CA PRO A 108 18.47 8.25 -8.55
C PRO A 108 17.90 7.27 -9.58
N GLY A 109 16.85 7.70 -10.28
CA GLY A 109 16.13 6.86 -11.24
C GLY A 109 14.95 6.12 -10.66
N ASP A 110 14.54 6.40 -9.44
CA ASP A 110 13.27 5.91 -8.90
C ASP A 110 12.08 6.61 -9.55
N LEU A 111 10.98 5.87 -9.67
CA LEU A 111 9.65 6.37 -9.99
C LEU A 111 8.68 5.88 -8.93
N LEU A 112 8.08 6.78 -8.17
CA LEU A 112 7.10 6.43 -7.14
C LEU A 112 5.69 6.43 -7.72
N VAL A 113 4.98 5.31 -7.58
CA VAL A 113 3.58 5.17 -8.01
C VAL A 113 2.69 4.97 -6.78
N ILE A 114 1.66 5.80 -6.66
CA ILE A 114 0.72 5.77 -5.54
C ILE A 114 -0.72 5.87 -6.02
N GLY A 115 -1.63 5.20 -5.33
CA GLY A 115 -3.06 5.33 -5.57
C GLY A 115 -3.62 6.57 -4.87
N THR A 116 -4.45 7.33 -5.57
CA THR A 116 -5.26 8.37 -4.92
C THR A 116 -6.55 7.76 -4.42
N GLY A 117 -6.83 7.89 -3.10
CA GLY A 117 -8.08 7.42 -2.51
C GLY A 117 -9.29 8.23 -2.98
N ARG A 118 -10.50 7.67 -2.82
CA ARG A 118 -11.76 8.39 -3.06
C ARG A 118 -11.78 9.68 -2.23
N ARG A 119 -12.07 10.78 -2.89
CA ARG A 119 -12.23 12.09 -2.26
C ARG A 119 -13.59 12.19 -1.58
N SER A 120 -13.76 11.62 -0.39
CA SER A 120 -14.87 12.05 0.46
C SER A 120 -14.61 13.46 0.94
N PRO A 121 -15.59 14.37 0.86
CA PRO A 121 -15.44 15.77 1.33
C PRO A 121 -15.02 15.86 2.80
N ILE A 122 -15.45 14.91 3.62
CA ILE A 122 -15.20 14.86 5.06
C ILE A 122 -13.78 14.35 5.39
N SER A 123 -13.18 13.49 4.57
CA SER A 123 -11.81 12.98 4.78
C SER A 123 -10.73 13.97 4.34
N ARG A 124 -11.11 15.05 3.65
CA ARG A 124 -10.19 16.10 3.17
C ARG A 124 -9.54 16.91 4.29
N ALA A 125 -10.25 17.09 5.40
CA ALA A 125 -9.83 18.01 6.46
C ALA A 125 -8.97 17.36 7.56
N LEU A 126 -9.05 16.04 7.75
CA LEU A 126 -8.54 15.37 8.96
C LEU A 126 -7.45 14.32 8.77
N ARG A 127 -7.10 13.92 7.55
CA ARG A 127 -6.02 12.96 7.30
C ARG A 127 -4.95 13.54 6.39
N LYS A 128 -3.70 13.54 6.86
CA LYS A 128 -2.53 13.75 6.02
C LYS A 128 -2.60 12.76 4.84
N SER A 129 -3.00 13.24 3.66
CA SER A 129 -3.10 12.40 2.46
C SER A 129 -1.70 11.92 2.09
N VAL A 130 -1.50 10.60 2.05
CA VAL A 130 -0.25 9.98 1.58
C VAL A 130 0.18 10.58 0.24
N GLY A 131 -0.78 10.72 -0.70
CA GLY A 131 -0.50 11.33 -2.00
C GLY A 131 0.03 12.75 -1.91
N ARG A 132 -0.58 13.60 -1.09
CA ARG A 132 -0.11 14.98 -0.89
C ARG A 132 1.29 15.01 -0.28
N TYR A 133 1.54 14.13 0.70
CA TYR A 133 2.86 14.05 1.33
C TYR A 133 3.92 13.63 0.31
N CYS A 134 3.68 12.56 -0.44
CA CYS A 134 4.62 12.09 -1.45
C CYS A 134 4.89 13.16 -2.53
N LEU A 135 3.84 13.83 -3.05
CA LEU A 135 3.99 14.90 -4.05
C LEU A 135 4.80 16.10 -3.53
N ALA A 136 4.73 16.40 -2.23
CA ALA A 136 5.43 17.53 -1.63
C ALA A 136 6.88 17.21 -1.23
N HIS A 137 7.21 15.95 -0.94
CA HIS A 137 8.48 15.59 -0.31
C HIS A 137 9.32 14.57 -1.10
N ALA A 138 8.77 13.92 -2.14
CA ALA A 138 9.53 12.97 -2.93
C ALA A 138 10.68 13.66 -3.69
N LYS A 139 11.81 12.97 -3.72
CA LYS A 139 13.02 13.39 -4.48
C LYS A 139 13.03 12.80 -5.90
N CYS A 140 12.07 11.97 -6.23
CA CYS A 140 11.88 11.33 -7.53
C CYS A 140 10.54 11.74 -8.15
N PRO A 141 10.31 11.50 -9.45
CA PRO A 141 8.99 11.63 -10.06
C PRO A 141 7.94 10.80 -9.34
N VAL A 142 6.72 11.35 -9.21
CA VAL A 142 5.58 10.68 -8.56
C VAL A 142 4.41 10.60 -9.52
N ILE A 143 3.88 9.41 -9.73
CA ILE A 143 2.62 9.18 -10.46
C ILE A 143 1.52 8.90 -9.44
N ALA A 144 0.53 9.78 -9.42
CA ALA A 144 -0.67 9.64 -8.59
C ALA A 144 -1.81 9.08 -9.43
N VAL A 145 -2.15 7.80 -9.24
CA VAL A 145 -3.13 7.07 -10.04
C VAL A 145 -4.52 7.20 -9.41
N PRO A 146 -5.50 7.77 -10.11
CA PRO A 146 -6.88 7.81 -9.64
C PRO A 146 -7.52 6.42 -9.70
N PRO A 147 -8.57 6.15 -8.89
CA PRO A 147 -9.39 4.96 -9.07
C PRO A 147 -10.03 4.98 -10.48
N SER A 148 -10.30 3.81 -11.06
CA SER A 148 -10.94 3.74 -12.38
C SER A 148 -12.39 4.28 -12.31
N ALA A 149 -12.86 4.94 -13.38
CA ALA A 149 -14.22 5.49 -13.46
C ALA A 149 -15.30 4.43 -13.19
N LEU A 150 -15.13 3.20 -13.72
CA LEU A 150 -16.04 2.08 -13.47
C LEU A 150 -16.11 1.71 -11.98
N MET A 151 -14.98 1.75 -11.29
CA MET A 151 -14.91 1.48 -9.84
C MET A 151 -15.52 2.62 -9.02
N ASP A 152 -15.47 3.84 -9.52
CA ASP A 152 -16.16 4.99 -8.92
C ASP A 152 -17.69 4.89 -9.09
N GLU A 153 -18.18 4.41 -10.22
CA GLU A 153 -19.60 4.17 -10.46
C GLU A 153 -20.14 3.04 -9.59
N LEU A 154 -19.45 1.90 -9.51
CA LEU A 154 -19.81 0.78 -8.65
C LEU A 154 -19.79 1.14 -7.15
N GLY A 155 -18.92 2.04 -6.76
CA GLY A 155 -18.83 2.52 -5.38
C GLY A 155 -19.72 3.72 -5.06
N SER A 156 -20.27 4.42 -6.04
CA SER A 156 -21.24 5.52 -5.89
C SER A 156 -22.69 5.06 -6.04
N GLY A 157 -22.91 3.88 -6.61
CA GLY A 157 -24.24 3.28 -6.65
C GLY A 157 -24.76 3.06 -5.23
N ARG A 158 -26.01 3.49 -4.97
CA ARG A 158 -26.80 3.24 -3.75
C ARG A 158 -27.10 1.73 -3.57
N GLY A 159 -26.11 0.87 -3.76
CA GLY A 159 -26.19 -0.54 -3.62
C GLY A 159 -25.13 -1.03 -2.65
N ARG A 160 -25.56 -1.54 -1.53
CA ARG A 160 -24.89 -2.38 -0.51
C ARG A 160 -23.36 -2.36 -0.57
N PRO A 161 -22.68 -2.01 0.53
CA PRO A 161 -21.24 -2.17 0.58
C PRO A 161 -20.92 -3.61 0.22
N TRP A 162 -20.03 -3.81 -0.76
CA TRP A 162 -19.40 -5.10 -1.01
C TRP A 162 -18.97 -5.65 0.35
N PRO A 163 -19.41 -6.83 0.74
CA PRO A 163 -18.98 -7.42 1.99
C PRO A 163 -17.53 -7.84 1.83
N LEU A 164 -16.61 -6.88 1.93
CA LEU A 164 -15.30 -7.21 2.44
C LEU A 164 -15.59 -7.77 3.82
N ARG A 165 -15.60 -9.09 3.91
CA ARG A 165 -15.71 -9.83 5.16
C ARG A 165 -14.64 -9.28 6.10
N ARG A 166 -15.00 -8.27 6.89
CA ARG A 166 -14.17 -7.76 8.00
C ARG A 166 -13.86 -8.87 9.03
N ARG A 167 -14.41 -10.06 8.83
CA ARG A 167 -14.40 -11.15 9.80
C ARG A 167 -13.35 -12.24 9.54
N ALA A 168 -12.51 -12.11 8.50
CA ALA A 168 -11.54 -13.15 8.14
C ALA A 168 -10.07 -12.74 8.28
N LEU A 169 -9.74 -11.58 8.87
CA LEU A 169 -8.34 -11.12 8.95
C LEU A 169 -7.89 -10.68 10.35
N MET A 170 -8.70 -10.93 11.37
CA MET A 170 -8.17 -11.00 12.72
C MET A 170 -8.07 -12.49 13.07
N PRO A 171 -6.88 -13.07 13.21
CA PRO A 171 -6.77 -14.35 13.88
C PRO A 171 -7.36 -14.17 15.29
N GLU A 172 -8.26 -15.07 15.69
CA GLU A 172 -8.67 -15.17 17.08
C GLU A 172 -7.40 -15.18 17.92
N ILE A 173 -7.31 -14.24 18.83
CA ILE A 173 -6.23 -14.23 19.82
C ILE A 173 -6.55 -15.40 20.73
N PRO A 174 -5.75 -16.49 20.73
CA PRO A 174 -5.98 -17.57 21.67
C PRO A 174 -5.86 -17.00 23.09
N ASP A 175 -6.82 -17.37 23.96
CA ASP A 175 -6.77 -17.02 25.37
C ASP A 175 -5.40 -17.36 25.94
N VAL A 176 -4.73 -16.34 26.46
CA VAL A 176 -3.47 -16.53 27.18
C VAL A 176 -3.84 -17.15 28.51
N PRO A 177 -3.44 -18.38 28.82
CA PRO A 177 -3.66 -18.94 30.15
C PRO A 177 -2.98 -18.02 31.16
N GLY A 178 -3.80 -17.45 32.03
CA GLY A 178 -3.31 -16.65 33.15
C GLY A 178 -2.38 -17.48 34.04
N ASN A 179 -1.28 -16.84 34.41
CA ASN A 179 -0.39 -17.29 35.46
C ASN A 179 -0.95 -16.81 36.80
#